data_b1fdc57aa6867cdb1f832ac98d5748b8
#
_entry.id   b1fdc57aa6867cdb1f832ac98d5748b8
#
_cell.length_a   1.000
_cell.length_b   1.000
_cell.length_c   1.000
_cell.angle_alpha   90.00
_cell.angle_beta   90.00
_cell.angle_gamma   90.00
#
_symmetry.space_group_name_H-M   'P 1'
#
loop_
_entity.id
_entity.type
_entity.pdbx_description
1 polymer ?
#
loop_
_entity_poly.entity_id
_entity_poly.type
_entity_poly.pdbx_seq_one_letter_code
_entity_poly.pdbx_strand_id
1 'polypeptide(L)' 'MTEDQKYKVIIEETSGWFLYDTNAQYLTKADGIKWVDDAMRDGVSPDRLRVVRQEWGQ' A
#
# COMPACT_ATOMS: atom_id res chain seq x y z
N MET A 1 3.91 3.14 -22.06
CA MET A 1 3.87 3.23 -21.59
C MET A 1 3.90 2.83 -20.42
N THR A 2 3.82 2.88 -19.67
CA THR A 2 4.02 2.49 -18.56
C THR A 2 2.92 2.46 -17.74
N GLU A 3 1.87 2.24 -18.17
CA GLU A 3 0.82 2.11 -17.43
C GLU A 3 0.80 0.95 -16.66
N ASP A 4 1.68 0.08 -16.77
CA ASP A 4 1.67 -1.13 -15.99
C ASP A 4 2.26 -0.97 -14.64
N GLN A 5 2.49 0.22 -14.21
CA GLN A 5 3.04 0.38 -12.93
C GLN A 5 2.11 -0.09 -11.86
N LYS A 6 2.60 -0.85 -10.93
CA LYS A 6 1.80 -1.40 -9.84
C LYS A 6 2.22 -0.79 -8.53
N TYR A 7 1.31 -0.86 -7.56
CA TYR A 7 1.51 -0.26 -6.25
C TYR A 7 1.18 -1.26 -5.15
N LYS A 8 1.63 -0.96 -3.97
CA LYS A 8 1.30 -1.76 -2.79
C LYS A 8 1.07 -0.82 -1.63
N VAL A 9 0.36 -1.29 -0.63
CA VAL A 9 0.10 -0.52 0.57
C VAL A 9 0.96 -1.08 1.68
N ILE A 10 1.70 -0.23 2.36
CA ILE A 10 2.55 -0.64 3.47
C ILE A 10 2.11 0.07 4.73
N ILE A 11 2.41 -0.52 5.86
CA ILE A 11 2.03 0.02 7.15
C ILE A 11 3.25 0.06 8.03
N GLU A 12 3.33 1.10 8.84
CA GLU A 12 4.44 1.26 9.75
C GLU A 12 4.21 0.45 11.01
N GLU A 13 5.19 -0.36 11.36
CA GLU A 13 5.17 -1.11 12.60
C GLU A 13 6.39 -0.74 13.41
N THR A 14 6.48 -1.25 14.61
CA THR A 14 7.62 -0.92 15.47
C THR A 14 8.95 -1.21 14.81
N SER A 15 9.05 -2.27 14.06
CA SER A 15 10.32 -2.64 13.46
C SER A 15 10.46 -2.21 12.01
N GLY A 16 9.60 -1.38 11.51
CA GLY A 16 9.76 -0.85 10.15
C GLY A 16 8.46 -0.88 9.37
N TRP A 17 8.60 -0.83 8.06
CA TRP A 17 7.44 -0.79 7.18
C TRP A 17 7.23 -2.17 6.57
N PHE A 18 6.00 -2.62 6.59
CA PHE A 18 5.67 -3.95 6.08
C PHE A 18 4.44 -3.88 5.19
N LEU A 19 4.26 -4.87 4.37
CA LEU A 19 3.08 -4.95 3.52
C LEU A 19 1.84 -5.01 4.41
N TYR A 20 0.86 -4.18 4.11
CA TYR A 20 -0.33 -4.08 4.95
C TYR A 20 -1.12 -5.39 4.92
N ASP A 21 -1.23 -6.00 3.75
CA ASP A 21 -1.98 -7.23 3.61
C ASP A 21 -1.45 -7.94 2.38
N THR A 22 -1.48 -9.26 2.36
CA THR A 22 -0.97 -9.98 1.20
C THR A 22 -1.73 -9.62 -0.07
N ASN A 23 -2.97 -9.18 0.05
CA ASN A 23 -3.73 -8.78 -1.12
C ASN A 23 -3.55 -7.31 -1.46
N ALA A 24 -2.82 -6.56 -0.66
CA ALA A 24 -2.61 -5.13 -0.88
C ALA A 24 -1.35 -4.90 -1.69
N GLN A 25 -1.20 -5.62 -2.79
CA GLN A 25 -0.04 -5.46 -3.65
C GLN A 25 -0.44 -5.72 -5.10
N TYR A 26 0.39 -5.29 -6.00
CA TYR A 26 0.12 -5.39 -7.44
C TYR A 26 -1.17 -4.66 -7.80
N LEU A 27 -1.37 -3.50 -7.18
CA LEU A 27 -2.58 -2.72 -7.34
C LEU A 27 -2.38 -1.56 -8.27
N THR A 28 -3.46 -1.07 -8.84
CA THR A 28 -3.40 0.23 -9.50
C THR A 28 -3.30 1.27 -8.40
N LYS A 29 -2.91 2.47 -8.75
CA LYS A 29 -2.82 3.52 -7.77
C LYS A 29 -4.18 3.80 -7.14
N ALA A 30 -5.23 3.77 -7.94
CA ALA A 30 -6.58 4.01 -7.42
C ALA A 30 -6.98 2.94 -6.41
N ASP A 31 -6.63 1.68 -6.68
CA ASP A 31 -6.94 0.61 -5.75
C ASP A 31 -6.12 0.74 -4.48
N GLY A 32 -4.88 1.19 -4.60
CA GLY A 32 -4.06 1.42 -3.42
C GLY A 32 -4.68 2.48 -2.52
N ILE A 33 -5.20 3.54 -3.11
CA ILE A 33 -5.86 4.58 -2.34
C ILE A 33 -7.10 4.04 -1.65
N LYS A 34 -7.82 3.15 -2.32
CA LYS A 34 -8.99 2.54 -1.69
C LYS A 34 -8.61 1.69 -0.50
N TRP A 35 -7.50 0.97 -0.61
CA TRP A 35 -7.02 0.17 0.52
C TRP A 35 -6.72 1.06 1.72
N VAL A 36 -6.09 2.20 1.48
CA VAL A 36 -5.78 3.13 2.55
C VAL A 36 -7.08 3.67 3.16
N ASP A 37 -8.05 4.00 2.33
CA ASP A 37 -9.31 4.51 2.82
C ASP A 37 -10.01 3.48 3.71
N ASP A 38 -10.02 2.23 3.28
CA ASP A 38 -10.64 1.18 4.07
C ASP A 38 -9.89 0.96 5.39
N ALA A 39 -8.58 1.03 5.36
CA ALA A 39 -7.80 0.87 6.59
C ALA A 39 -8.09 2.00 7.57
N MET A 40 -8.26 3.21 7.07
CA MET A 40 -8.59 4.32 7.94
C MET A 40 -9.96 4.14 8.57
N ARG A 41 -10.88 3.56 7.84
CA ARG A 41 -12.19 3.28 8.41
C ARG A 41 -12.11 2.24 9.50
N ASP A 42 -11.13 1.37 9.44
CA ASP A 42 -10.93 0.38 10.49
C ASP A 42 -10.15 0.95 11.66
N GLY A 43 -9.76 2.20 11.60
CA GLY A 43 -9.09 2.82 12.73
C GLY A 43 -7.60 2.96 12.59
N VAL A 44 -7.04 2.64 11.44
CA VAL A 44 -5.59 2.77 11.25
C VAL A 44 -5.29 4.23 10.91
N SER A 45 -4.28 4.79 11.57
CA SER A 45 -3.90 6.17 11.31
C SER A 45 -3.32 6.32 9.92
N PRO A 46 -3.72 7.32 9.16
CA PRO A 46 -3.15 7.53 7.82
C PRO A 46 -1.66 7.80 7.86
N ASP A 47 -1.13 8.30 8.97
CA ASP A 47 0.30 8.52 9.08
C ASP A 47 1.08 7.24 9.05
N ARG A 48 0.44 6.13 9.34
CA ARG A 48 1.11 4.84 9.35
C ARG A 48 0.93 4.08 8.05
N LEU A 49 0.28 4.66 7.07
CA LEU A 49 0.00 3.98 5.81
C LEU A 49 0.65 4.71 4.65
N ARG A 50 1.11 3.97 3.67
CA ARG A 50 1.64 4.56 2.46
C ARG A 50 1.33 3.69 1.26
N VAL A 51 1.07 4.32 0.14
CA VAL A 51 0.93 3.64 -1.14
C VAL A 51 2.22 3.88 -1.89
N VAL A 52 2.98 2.84 -2.17
CA VAL A 52 4.28 2.97 -2.83
C VAL A 52 4.32 2.10 -4.06
N ARG A 53 5.22 2.41 -4.96
CA ARG A 53 5.36 1.63 -6.17
C ARG A 53 5.91 0.25 -5.83
N GLN A 54 5.38 -0.75 -6.51
CA GLN A 54 5.83 -2.11 -6.31
C GLN A 54 7.14 -2.27 -7.05
N GLU A 55 8.20 -2.45 -6.30
CA GLU A 55 9.48 -2.58 -6.93
C GLU A 55 9.77 -4.02 -7.14
N TRP A 56 10.34 -4.36 -8.27
CA TRP A 56 10.68 -5.70 -8.51
C TRP A 56 12.07 -5.83 -8.24
N GLY A 57 12.40 -6.60 -7.55
CA GLY A 57 13.61 -6.75 -7.24
C GLY A 57 14.50 -6.85 -8.26
N GLN A 58 14.65 -6.73 -8.65
CA GLN A 58 15.33 -6.84 -9.50
C GLN A 58 16.37 -6.92 -9.19
#